data_ffdc0889a693dde7a53d9c06cddec4f0
#
_entry.id   ffdc0889a693dde7a53d9c06cddec4f0
#
_cell.length_a   1.000
_cell.length_b   1.000
_cell.length_c   1.000
_cell.angle_alpha   90.00
_cell.angle_beta   90.00
_cell.angle_gamma   90.00
#
_symmetry.space_group_name_H-M   'P 1'
#
loop_
_entity.id
_entity.type
_entity.pdbx_description
1 polymer ?
#
loop_
_entity_poly.entity_id
_entity_poly.type
_entity_poly.pdbx_seq_one_letter_code
_entity_poly.pdbx_strand_id
1 'polypeptide(L)'
;MPRKRLEPGEHGRITERAGDGLFFASTYVRDADGKRRRVERSSSKSAEDARRILQRHLASRRTPLSGQLVTDTTTLAELFEVWIAAKVVEDGIKPQTVAQYRQVWAKHGLGQLGALRIRELPTSRANAHIQAVAASAPSQAGYLRIFLRGMFATAVRFDVLSVNPIAETRTAKSKRKPVRAITADELEQVRAAVKAYTAGVEHQGGPKPGRLLAEFVDVLAATGARPGEVLALRWPDVDLLADPPTVTISGTLIDHQRAAGEPLHRQDTRKHDAPAHTVVLPAFGVEAFTTLLGQTGPTGPVFATRAGGWMSLANLRRCLRTALPEELSWISPHSFRRAVATVVRDELGPEKAQQQLSHAKLATTEAHYLQRQTRGPDVRAVLNKFAGQESGE
;
A
#
# COMPACT_ATOMS: atom_id res chain seq x y z
N MET A 1 12.11 15.97 -60.95
CA MET A 1 12.69 15.73 -59.60
C MET A 1 11.70 14.88 -58.79
N PRO A 2 12.16 13.83 -58.11
CA PRO A 2 11.25 13.05 -57.26
C PRO A 2 10.74 13.93 -56.12
N ARG A 3 9.44 13.84 -55.79
CA ARG A 3 8.82 14.57 -54.69
C ARG A 3 9.46 14.13 -53.37
N LYS A 4 9.99 15.06 -52.58
CA LYS A 4 10.50 14.79 -51.23
C LYS A 4 9.45 14.06 -50.42
N ARG A 5 9.83 12.93 -49.79
CA ARG A 5 8.95 12.17 -48.88
C ARG A 5 8.81 12.98 -47.59
N LEU A 6 7.55 13.24 -47.19
CA LEU A 6 7.29 13.93 -45.91
C LEU A 6 7.76 13.05 -44.76
N GLU A 7 8.38 13.64 -43.75
CA GLU A 7 8.64 12.98 -42.47
C GLU A 7 7.36 12.85 -41.62
N PRO A 8 7.28 11.91 -40.69
CA PRO A 8 6.15 11.82 -39.75
C PRO A 8 5.94 13.15 -39.01
N GLY A 9 4.73 13.70 -39.06
CA GLY A 9 4.39 15.02 -38.53
C GLY A 9 4.54 16.17 -39.54
N GLU A 10 5.22 15.96 -40.66
CA GLU A 10 5.34 16.99 -41.73
C GLU A 10 4.06 17.06 -42.58
N HIS A 11 3.74 18.24 -43.08
CA HIS A 11 2.67 18.47 -44.04
C HIS A 11 3.20 19.00 -45.38
N GLY A 12 2.47 18.68 -46.44
CA GLY A 12 2.78 19.20 -47.77
C GLY A 12 2.30 20.65 -47.96
N ARG A 13 2.40 21.15 -49.20
CA ARG A 13 1.91 22.49 -49.56
C ARG A 13 0.42 22.60 -49.20
N ILE A 14 0.03 23.72 -48.60
CA ILE A 14 -1.36 24.09 -48.38
C ILE A 14 -1.95 24.58 -49.65
N THR A 15 -3.10 24.08 -50.04
CA THR A 15 -3.91 24.49 -51.19
C THR A 15 -5.21 25.12 -50.69
N GLU A 16 -5.65 26.16 -51.38
CA GLU A 16 -6.85 26.92 -51.05
C GLU A 16 -7.87 26.78 -52.19
N ARG A 17 -9.16 26.75 -51.85
CA ARG A 17 -10.28 26.79 -52.81
C ARG A 17 -11.44 27.55 -52.19
N ALA A 18 -12.28 28.15 -53.06
CA ALA A 18 -13.56 28.72 -52.66
C ALA A 18 -14.71 27.85 -53.25
N GLY A 19 -15.81 27.74 -52.53
CA GLY A 19 -17.01 27.00 -52.94
C GLY A 19 -18.11 27.08 -51.90
N ASP A 20 -19.34 27.12 -52.30
CA ASP A 20 -20.52 27.11 -51.42
C ASP A 20 -20.52 28.22 -50.36
N GLY A 21 -20.02 29.41 -50.72
CA GLY A 21 -19.91 30.55 -49.79
C GLY A 21 -18.84 30.43 -48.70
N LEU A 22 -17.99 29.40 -48.80
CA LEU A 22 -16.88 29.16 -47.85
C LEU A 22 -15.53 29.12 -48.58
N PHE A 23 -14.48 29.46 -47.83
CA PHE A 23 -13.10 29.30 -48.22
C PHE A 23 -12.51 28.08 -47.52
N PHE A 24 -11.85 27.20 -48.26
CA PHE A 24 -11.27 25.96 -47.77
C PHE A 24 -9.75 26.02 -47.94
N ALA A 25 -9.01 25.60 -46.89
CA ALA A 25 -7.59 25.34 -46.96
C ALA A 25 -7.34 23.85 -46.69
N SER A 26 -6.55 23.17 -47.50
CA SER A 26 -6.26 21.75 -47.34
C SER A 26 -4.82 21.39 -47.60
N THR A 27 -4.31 20.36 -46.96
CA THR A 27 -3.00 19.79 -47.20
C THR A 27 -3.00 18.29 -46.89
N TYR A 28 -1.92 17.61 -47.29
CA TYR A 28 -1.68 16.23 -46.86
C TYR A 28 -0.63 16.24 -45.73
N VAL A 29 -0.94 15.53 -44.66
CA VAL A 29 -0.05 15.31 -43.54
C VAL A 29 0.41 13.85 -43.55
N ARG A 30 1.66 13.59 -43.25
CA ARG A 30 2.13 12.25 -42.89
C ARG A 30 2.03 12.13 -41.38
N ASP A 31 1.02 11.38 -40.94
CA ASP A 31 0.77 11.18 -39.50
C ASP A 31 1.85 10.31 -38.83
N ALA A 32 1.88 10.25 -37.49
CA ALA A 32 2.84 9.47 -36.73
C ALA A 32 2.82 7.96 -37.04
N ASP A 33 1.68 7.43 -37.54
CA ASP A 33 1.54 6.05 -38.01
C ASP A 33 2.14 5.82 -39.42
N GLY A 34 2.80 6.86 -39.98
CA GLY A 34 3.39 6.82 -41.31
C GLY A 34 2.42 6.98 -42.48
N LYS A 35 1.11 7.00 -42.23
CA LYS A 35 0.09 7.13 -43.25
C LYS A 35 -0.15 8.59 -43.62
N ARG A 36 -0.45 8.80 -44.94
CA ARG A 36 -0.72 10.13 -45.47
C ARG A 36 -2.21 10.38 -45.46
N ARG A 37 -2.65 11.47 -44.78
CA ARG A 37 -4.07 11.87 -44.69
C ARG A 37 -4.25 13.29 -45.17
N ARG A 38 -5.39 13.53 -45.86
CA ARG A 38 -5.82 14.89 -46.23
C ARG A 38 -6.46 15.54 -45.01
N VAL A 39 -6.06 16.77 -44.71
CA VAL A 39 -6.65 17.63 -43.71
C VAL A 39 -7.17 18.88 -44.35
N GLU A 40 -8.41 19.24 -44.07
CA GLU A 40 -9.07 20.43 -44.61
C GLU A 40 -9.75 21.23 -43.50
N ARG A 41 -9.71 22.55 -43.59
CA ARG A 41 -10.44 23.48 -42.73
C ARG A 41 -11.07 24.55 -43.59
N SER A 42 -12.20 25.09 -43.10
CA SER A 42 -12.96 26.14 -43.82
C SER A 42 -13.14 27.37 -42.96
N SER A 43 -13.40 28.49 -43.64
CA SER A 43 -13.79 29.77 -43.04
C SER A 43 -14.82 30.45 -43.93
N SER A 44 -15.77 31.15 -43.32
CA SER A 44 -16.68 32.05 -44.03
C SER A 44 -16.10 33.44 -44.30
N LYS A 45 -14.92 33.75 -43.72
CA LYS A 45 -14.30 35.10 -43.78
C LYS A 45 -13.40 35.30 -44.98
N SER A 46 -12.40 34.43 -45.15
CA SER A 46 -11.44 34.53 -46.24
C SER A 46 -10.61 33.23 -46.36
N ALA A 47 -9.93 33.08 -47.53
CA ALA A 47 -8.98 31.99 -47.76
C ALA A 47 -7.81 32.03 -46.77
N GLU A 48 -7.33 33.24 -46.44
CA GLU A 48 -6.24 33.45 -45.47
C GLU A 48 -6.67 33.02 -44.07
N ASP A 49 -7.90 33.33 -43.67
CA ASP A 49 -8.43 32.87 -42.37
C ASP A 49 -8.58 31.32 -42.34
N ALA A 50 -9.06 30.70 -43.39
CA ALA A 50 -9.11 29.23 -43.51
C ALA A 50 -7.71 28.62 -43.41
N ARG A 51 -6.71 29.22 -44.05
CA ARG A 51 -5.29 28.83 -43.95
C ARG A 51 -4.75 28.95 -42.53
N ARG A 52 -5.02 30.06 -41.86
CA ARG A 52 -4.61 30.29 -40.47
C ARG A 52 -5.24 29.27 -39.52
N ILE A 53 -6.52 28.95 -39.70
CA ILE A 53 -7.23 27.90 -38.94
C ILE A 53 -6.58 26.53 -39.21
N LEU A 54 -6.28 26.20 -40.46
CA LEU A 54 -5.59 24.97 -40.81
C LEU A 54 -4.18 24.90 -40.17
N GLN A 55 -3.39 25.93 -40.25
CA GLN A 55 -2.05 26.00 -39.66
C GLN A 55 -2.10 25.80 -38.14
N ARG A 56 -3.03 26.45 -37.43
CA ARG A 56 -3.24 26.26 -36.00
C ARG A 56 -3.62 24.82 -35.68
N HIS A 57 -4.49 24.21 -36.51
CA HIS A 57 -4.85 22.81 -36.36
C HIS A 57 -3.65 21.88 -36.62
N LEU A 58 -2.83 22.14 -37.62
CA LEU A 58 -1.63 21.36 -37.91
C LEU A 58 -0.61 21.43 -36.79
N ALA A 59 -0.41 22.62 -36.20
CA ALA A 59 0.48 22.81 -35.05
C ALA A 59 0.03 22.05 -33.80
N SER A 60 -1.28 21.88 -33.61
CA SER A 60 -1.84 21.14 -32.48
C SER A 60 -2.14 19.66 -32.79
N ARG A 61 -2.00 19.25 -34.06
CA ARG A 61 -2.36 17.92 -34.52
C ARG A 61 -1.36 16.89 -34.00
N ARG A 62 -1.83 16.09 -33.06
CA ARG A 62 -1.21 14.82 -32.68
C ARG A 62 -2.12 13.70 -33.19
N THR A 63 -1.65 12.93 -34.15
CA THR A 63 -2.39 11.77 -34.65
C THR A 63 -2.15 10.62 -33.69
N PRO A 64 -3.17 10.07 -33.03
CA PRO A 64 -3.03 8.83 -32.28
C PRO A 64 -2.50 7.73 -33.20
N LEU A 65 -1.54 6.94 -32.74
CA LEU A 65 -1.21 5.67 -33.38
C LEU A 65 -2.48 4.80 -33.35
N SER A 66 -2.84 4.21 -34.48
CA SER A 66 -4.01 3.33 -34.58
C SER A 66 -3.86 2.20 -33.53
N GLY A 67 -4.82 2.07 -32.60
CA GLY A 67 -4.75 1.13 -31.49
C GLY A 67 -4.10 1.68 -30.19
N GLN A 68 -3.80 2.97 -30.11
CA GLN A 68 -3.28 3.57 -28.88
C GLN A 68 -4.34 3.56 -27.78
N LEU A 69 -4.03 2.93 -26.64
CA LEU A 69 -4.94 2.77 -25.50
C LEU A 69 -5.24 4.09 -24.78
N VAL A 70 -4.35 5.09 -24.89
CA VAL A 70 -4.46 6.39 -24.22
C VAL A 70 -4.30 7.50 -25.25
N THR A 71 -5.25 8.42 -25.29
CA THR A 71 -5.35 9.52 -26.26
C THR A 71 -5.71 10.83 -25.57
N ASP A 72 -5.73 11.95 -26.31
CA ASP A 72 -6.17 13.27 -25.83
C ASP A 72 -7.63 13.27 -25.29
N THR A 73 -8.45 12.35 -25.73
CA THR A 73 -9.86 12.25 -25.32
C THR A 73 -10.06 11.32 -24.12
N THR A 74 -9.05 10.55 -23.75
CA THR A 74 -9.10 9.60 -22.63
C THR A 74 -9.42 10.34 -21.32
N THR A 75 -10.42 9.86 -20.61
CA THR A 75 -10.80 10.34 -19.28
C THR A 75 -9.88 9.79 -18.20
N LEU A 76 -9.88 10.41 -17.02
CA LEU A 76 -9.10 9.89 -15.89
C LEU A 76 -9.64 8.56 -15.35
N ALA A 77 -10.94 8.29 -15.51
CA ALA A 77 -11.51 6.98 -15.18
C ALA A 77 -10.95 5.87 -16.08
N GLU A 78 -10.92 6.10 -17.40
CA GLU A 78 -10.32 5.17 -18.36
C GLU A 78 -8.80 5.03 -18.15
N LEU A 79 -8.10 6.13 -17.92
CA LEU A 79 -6.66 6.13 -17.66
C LEU A 79 -6.32 5.32 -16.39
N PHE A 80 -7.18 5.37 -15.35
CA PHE A 80 -7.00 4.57 -14.16
C PHE A 80 -7.04 3.06 -14.49
N GLU A 81 -7.99 2.62 -15.31
CA GLU A 81 -8.09 1.20 -15.70
C GLU A 81 -6.89 0.74 -16.54
N VAL A 82 -6.44 1.56 -17.49
CA VAL A 82 -5.23 1.27 -18.26
C VAL A 82 -4.00 1.18 -17.35
N TRP A 83 -3.84 2.14 -16.45
CA TRP A 83 -2.71 2.17 -15.53
C TRP A 83 -2.71 0.99 -14.55
N ILE A 84 -3.85 0.65 -13.94
CA ILE A 84 -3.92 -0.43 -12.94
C ILE A 84 -3.67 -1.79 -13.59
N ALA A 85 -4.16 -2.00 -14.83
CA ALA A 85 -3.89 -3.22 -15.59
C ALA A 85 -2.39 -3.35 -15.92
N ALA A 86 -1.75 -2.26 -16.38
CA ALA A 86 -0.32 -2.23 -16.62
C ALA A 86 0.48 -2.53 -15.33
N LYS A 87 0.09 -1.95 -14.19
CA LYS A 87 0.71 -2.19 -12.88
C LYS A 87 0.68 -3.65 -12.43
N VAL A 88 -0.42 -4.35 -12.73
CA VAL A 88 -0.53 -5.80 -12.43
C VAL A 88 0.47 -6.60 -13.26
N VAL A 89 0.60 -6.26 -14.55
CA VAL A 89 1.45 -7.01 -15.48
C VAL A 89 2.94 -6.62 -15.33
N GLU A 90 3.25 -5.32 -15.27
CA GLU A 90 4.63 -4.80 -15.27
C GLU A 90 5.30 -4.94 -13.90
N ASP A 91 4.57 -4.64 -12.80
CA ASP A 91 5.13 -4.59 -11.45
C ASP A 91 4.69 -5.78 -10.57
N GLY A 92 3.82 -6.66 -11.04
CA GLY A 92 3.34 -7.82 -10.30
C GLY A 92 2.66 -7.44 -8.97
N ILE A 93 1.94 -6.30 -8.91
CA ILE A 93 1.31 -5.88 -7.66
C ILE A 93 0.25 -6.86 -7.20
N LYS A 94 0.23 -7.15 -5.90
CA LYS A 94 -0.69 -8.14 -5.31
C LYS A 94 -2.15 -7.67 -5.39
N PRO A 95 -3.12 -8.60 -5.52
CA PRO A 95 -4.56 -8.27 -5.60
C PRO A 95 -5.04 -7.34 -4.49
N GLN A 96 -4.50 -7.47 -3.28
CA GLN A 96 -4.84 -6.60 -2.15
C GLN A 96 -4.46 -5.13 -2.40
N THR A 97 -3.33 -4.89 -3.06
CA THR A 97 -2.89 -3.53 -3.42
C THR A 97 -3.80 -2.94 -4.50
N VAL A 98 -4.20 -3.77 -5.49
CA VAL A 98 -5.17 -3.38 -6.52
C VAL A 98 -6.50 -2.99 -5.87
N ALA A 99 -7.03 -3.84 -4.98
CA ALA A 99 -8.29 -3.57 -4.26
C ALA A 99 -8.21 -2.27 -3.45
N GLN A 100 -7.09 -2.01 -2.78
CA GLN A 100 -6.88 -0.77 -2.04
C GLN A 100 -6.83 0.46 -2.95
N TYR A 101 -6.14 0.39 -4.10
CA TYR A 101 -6.11 1.50 -5.06
C TYR A 101 -7.50 1.77 -5.64
N ARG A 102 -8.26 0.73 -5.99
CA ARG A 102 -9.64 0.85 -6.46
C ARG A 102 -10.55 1.48 -5.40
N GLN A 103 -10.44 1.07 -4.15
CA GLN A 103 -11.23 1.64 -3.06
C GLN A 103 -10.94 3.13 -2.85
N VAL A 104 -9.66 3.52 -2.84
CA VAL A 104 -9.26 4.94 -2.68
C VAL A 104 -9.69 5.75 -3.90
N TRP A 105 -9.55 5.20 -5.13
CA TRP A 105 -10.00 5.84 -6.36
C TRP A 105 -11.53 6.06 -6.36
N ALA A 106 -12.29 5.03 -6.06
CA ALA A 106 -13.76 5.13 -5.99
C ALA A 106 -14.22 6.19 -4.97
N LYS A 107 -13.55 6.25 -3.80
CA LYS A 107 -13.93 7.17 -2.72
C LYS A 107 -13.50 8.62 -2.95
N HIS A 108 -12.29 8.84 -3.49
CA HIS A 108 -11.67 10.16 -3.52
C HIS A 108 -11.30 10.67 -4.92
N GLY A 109 -11.36 9.82 -5.95
CA GLY A 109 -10.95 10.19 -7.29
C GLY A 109 -12.09 10.17 -8.30
N LEU A 110 -12.80 9.06 -8.40
CA LEU A 110 -13.73 8.78 -9.49
C LEU A 110 -14.84 9.85 -9.62
N GLY A 111 -15.53 10.16 -8.54
CA GLY A 111 -16.66 11.11 -8.58
C GLY A 111 -16.26 12.56 -8.89
N GLN A 112 -15.04 12.98 -8.54
CA GLN A 112 -14.61 14.37 -8.70
C GLN A 112 -13.65 14.59 -9.87
N LEU A 113 -12.90 13.57 -10.24
CA LEU A 113 -11.86 13.66 -11.27
C LEU A 113 -12.15 12.74 -12.46
N GLY A 114 -12.91 11.66 -12.28
CA GLY A 114 -13.04 10.58 -13.26
C GLY A 114 -13.50 11.00 -14.65
N ALA A 115 -14.43 11.94 -14.74
CA ALA A 115 -14.95 12.46 -15.99
C ALA A 115 -14.03 13.46 -16.71
N LEU A 116 -13.00 13.95 -16.03
CA LEU A 116 -12.03 14.88 -16.63
C LEU A 116 -11.17 14.14 -17.66
N ARG A 117 -10.86 14.83 -18.76
CA ARG A 117 -9.83 14.38 -19.69
C ARG A 117 -8.44 14.65 -19.12
N ILE A 118 -7.46 13.91 -19.58
CA ILE A 118 -6.07 13.98 -19.08
C ILE A 118 -5.55 15.41 -19.02
N ARG A 119 -5.80 16.24 -20.02
CA ARG A 119 -5.33 17.63 -20.10
C ARG A 119 -6.11 18.62 -19.21
N GLU A 120 -7.24 18.20 -18.65
CA GLU A 120 -8.11 19.06 -17.84
C GLU A 120 -7.76 19.05 -16.35
N LEU A 121 -6.75 18.26 -15.95
CA LEU A 121 -6.23 18.24 -14.59
C LEU A 121 -4.84 18.89 -14.51
N PRO A 122 -4.73 20.24 -14.38
CA PRO A 122 -3.47 20.89 -14.16
C PRO A 122 -2.94 20.63 -12.75
N THR A 123 -1.64 20.90 -12.54
CA THR A 123 -0.95 20.69 -11.25
C THR A 123 -1.67 21.37 -10.08
N SER A 124 -2.13 22.61 -10.27
CA SER A 124 -2.81 23.36 -9.22
C SER A 124 -4.09 22.68 -8.73
N ARG A 125 -4.92 22.23 -9.66
CA ARG A 125 -6.18 21.53 -9.35
C ARG A 125 -5.91 20.18 -8.70
N ALA A 126 -4.96 19.40 -9.23
CA ALA A 126 -4.55 18.12 -8.65
C ALA A 126 -4.03 18.30 -7.23
N ASN A 127 -3.17 19.30 -7.00
CA ASN A 127 -2.64 19.58 -5.67
C ASN A 127 -3.73 20.01 -4.68
N ALA A 128 -4.64 20.90 -5.08
CA ALA A 128 -5.76 21.33 -4.24
C ALA A 128 -6.65 20.14 -3.83
N HIS A 129 -6.95 19.23 -4.77
CA HIS A 129 -7.75 18.04 -4.48
C HIS A 129 -7.03 17.08 -3.52
N ILE A 130 -5.74 16.81 -3.72
CA ILE A 130 -4.93 15.97 -2.83
C ILE A 130 -4.89 16.57 -1.42
N GLN A 131 -4.73 17.91 -1.27
CA GLN A 131 -4.73 18.59 0.02
C GLN A 131 -6.10 18.52 0.71
N ALA A 132 -7.20 18.68 -0.03
CA ALA A 132 -8.55 18.54 0.50
C ALA A 132 -8.78 17.13 1.09
N VAL A 133 -8.33 16.08 0.39
CA VAL A 133 -8.38 14.70 0.91
C VAL A 133 -7.46 14.54 2.11
N ALA A 134 -6.28 15.16 2.12
CA ALA A 134 -5.32 15.06 3.21
C ALA A 134 -5.84 15.66 4.53
N ALA A 135 -6.70 16.66 4.46
CA ALA A 135 -7.31 17.29 5.64
C ALA A 135 -8.11 16.30 6.51
N SER A 136 -8.80 15.35 5.89
CA SER A 136 -9.62 14.33 6.58
C SER A 136 -9.00 12.93 6.60
N ALA A 137 -8.23 12.57 5.58
CA ALA A 137 -7.70 11.23 5.37
C ALA A 137 -6.24 11.25 4.83
N PRO A 138 -5.23 11.66 5.64
CA PRO A 138 -3.85 11.85 5.18
C PRO A 138 -3.23 10.63 4.49
N SER A 139 -3.49 9.42 5.01
CA SER A 139 -2.97 8.19 4.42
C SER A 139 -3.58 7.90 3.05
N GLN A 140 -4.88 8.17 2.88
CA GLN A 140 -5.57 7.97 1.59
C GLN A 140 -5.13 9.01 0.56
N ALA A 141 -4.86 10.26 0.98
CA ALA A 141 -4.26 11.28 0.13
C ALA A 141 -2.88 10.87 -0.39
N GLY A 142 -2.08 10.20 0.45
CA GLY A 142 -0.80 9.60 0.03
C GLY A 142 -0.98 8.57 -1.08
N TYR A 143 -1.92 7.65 -0.95
CA TYR A 143 -2.26 6.68 -2.01
C TYR A 143 -2.80 7.37 -3.26
N LEU A 144 -3.74 8.32 -3.11
CA LEU A 144 -4.29 9.10 -4.22
C LEU A 144 -3.17 9.75 -5.04
N ARG A 145 -2.21 10.40 -4.38
CA ARG A 145 -1.05 11.00 -5.05
C ARG A 145 -0.18 9.96 -5.76
N ILE A 146 0.07 8.80 -5.15
CA ILE A 146 0.88 7.72 -5.73
C ILE A 146 0.27 7.25 -7.05
N PHE A 147 -1.02 6.90 -7.05
CA PHE A 147 -1.60 6.37 -8.28
C PHE A 147 -1.90 7.47 -9.31
N LEU A 148 -2.30 8.68 -8.92
CA LEU A 148 -2.40 9.78 -9.88
C LEU A 148 -1.04 10.04 -10.57
N ARG A 149 0.06 10.04 -9.82
CA ARG A 149 1.40 10.19 -10.41
C ARG A 149 1.72 9.05 -11.39
N GLY A 150 1.34 7.83 -11.08
CA GLY A 150 1.49 6.68 -11.97
C GLY A 150 0.64 6.78 -13.23
N MET A 151 -0.65 7.14 -13.10
CA MET A 151 -1.56 7.36 -14.22
C MET A 151 -1.02 8.41 -15.20
N PHE A 152 -0.58 9.55 -14.67
CA PHE A 152 -0.04 10.62 -15.50
C PHE A 152 1.34 10.31 -16.08
N ALA A 153 2.15 9.46 -15.41
CA ALA A 153 3.36 8.91 -16.02
C ALA A 153 3.02 7.99 -17.21
N THR A 154 1.92 7.24 -17.13
CA THR A 154 1.41 6.48 -18.27
C THR A 154 0.99 7.41 -19.42
N ALA A 155 0.27 8.50 -19.14
CA ALA A 155 -0.09 9.48 -20.17
C ALA A 155 1.13 10.11 -20.85
N VAL A 156 2.23 10.33 -20.12
CA VAL A 156 3.51 10.78 -20.68
C VAL A 156 4.14 9.69 -21.56
N ARG A 157 4.13 8.42 -21.14
CA ARG A 157 4.63 7.29 -21.97
C ARG A 157 3.86 7.11 -23.28
N PHE A 158 2.60 7.53 -23.33
CA PHE A 158 1.77 7.52 -24.54
C PHE A 158 1.81 8.86 -25.30
N ASP A 159 2.74 9.75 -24.99
CA ASP A 159 2.93 11.05 -25.64
C ASP A 159 1.72 12.00 -25.60
N VAL A 160 0.71 11.71 -24.74
CA VAL A 160 -0.44 12.59 -24.51
C VAL A 160 -0.01 13.86 -23.79
N LEU A 161 0.96 13.74 -22.88
CA LEU A 161 1.56 14.86 -22.15
C LEU A 161 3.08 14.85 -22.33
N SER A 162 3.69 16.02 -22.30
CA SER A 162 5.15 16.17 -22.26
C SER A 162 5.71 16.14 -20.82
N VAL A 163 4.89 16.53 -19.83
CA VAL A 163 5.26 16.60 -18.42
C VAL A 163 4.14 16.06 -17.54
N ASN A 164 4.52 15.38 -16.47
CA ASN A 164 3.56 14.85 -15.50
C ASN A 164 3.13 15.96 -14.52
N PRO A 165 1.86 16.42 -14.55
CA PRO A 165 1.41 17.51 -13.68
C PRO A 165 1.36 17.14 -12.20
N ILE A 166 1.44 15.85 -11.87
CA ILE A 166 1.39 15.36 -10.47
C ILE A 166 2.79 15.37 -9.83
N ALA A 167 3.87 15.50 -10.62
CA ALA A 167 5.23 15.44 -10.11
C ALA A 167 5.47 16.44 -8.96
N GLU A 168 5.03 17.68 -9.14
CA GLU A 168 5.22 18.79 -8.21
C GLU A 168 4.13 18.90 -7.12
N THR A 169 3.13 18.02 -7.10
CA THR A 169 2.13 18.01 -6.03
C THR A 169 2.75 17.52 -4.72
N ARG A 170 2.21 17.99 -3.60
CA ARG A 170 2.69 17.63 -2.26
C ARG A 170 1.55 17.09 -1.41
N THR A 171 1.86 16.16 -0.51
CA THR A 171 0.98 15.79 0.59
C THR A 171 1.50 16.40 1.88
N ALA A 172 0.60 16.81 2.78
CA ALA A 172 1.01 17.23 4.11
C ALA A 172 1.79 16.10 4.80
N LYS A 173 2.92 16.43 5.41
CA LYS A 173 3.67 15.46 6.23
C LYS A 173 2.81 15.10 7.44
N SER A 174 2.32 13.87 7.53
CA SER A 174 1.70 13.37 8.75
C SER A 174 2.76 13.35 9.85
N LYS A 175 2.47 13.96 10.99
CA LYS A 175 3.30 13.81 12.19
C LYS A 175 3.24 12.33 12.59
N ARG A 176 4.36 11.62 12.46
CA ARG A 176 4.46 10.23 12.94
C ARG A 176 4.29 10.25 14.45
N LYS A 177 3.32 9.49 14.95
CA LYS A 177 3.22 9.25 16.40
C LYS A 177 4.49 8.49 16.84
N PRO A 178 5.05 8.83 18.01
CA PRO A 178 6.18 8.08 18.54
C PRO A 178 5.81 6.58 18.63
N VAL A 179 6.77 5.74 18.34
CA VAL A 179 6.61 4.29 18.51
C VAL A 179 6.61 4.02 20.02
N ARG A 180 5.52 3.38 20.51
CA ARG A 180 5.37 2.93 21.88
C ARG A 180 5.39 1.40 21.90
N ALA A 181 6.18 0.79 22.76
CA ALA A 181 6.20 -0.64 23.03
C ALA A 181 5.34 -0.96 24.26
N ILE A 182 4.75 -2.12 24.31
CA ILE A 182 4.04 -2.66 25.47
C ILE A 182 5.13 -3.07 26.49
N THR A 183 4.98 -2.65 27.74
CA THR A 183 5.84 -3.09 28.85
C THR A 183 5.41 -4.46 29.38
N ALA A 184 6.24 -5.09 30.22
CA ALA A 184 5.87 -6.36 30.86
C ALA A 184 4.59 -6.22 31.69
N ASP A 185 4.50 -5.16 32.50
CA ASP A 185 3.32 -4.89 33.34
C ASP A 185 2.06 -4.62 32.49
N GLU A 186 2.19 -3.88 31.40
CA GLU A 186 1.08 -3.67 30.47
C GLU A 186 0.64 -4.97 29.79
N LEU A 187 1.57 -5.88 29.47
CA LEU A 187 1.24 -7.18 28.90
C LEU A 187 0.44 -8.03 29.90
N GLU A 188 0.80 -8.04 31.17
CA GLU A 188 0.03 -8.72 32.21
C GLU A 188 -1.36 -8.11 32.40
N GLN A 189 -1.48 -6.79 32.34
CA GLN A 189 -2.80 -6.13 32.36
C GLN A 189 -3.64 -6.50 31.14
N VAL A 190 -3.05 -6.59 29.94
CA VAL A 190 -3.74 -7.06 28.73
C VAL A 190 -4.24 -8.49 28.90
N ARG A 191 -3.39 -9.40 29.41
CA ARG A 191 -3.75 -10.79 29.70
C ARG A 191 -4.94 -10.89 30.65
N ALA A 192 -4.89 -10.13 31.77
CA ALA A 192 -5.95 -10.10 32.76
C ALA A 192 -7.26 -9.57 32.15
N ALA A 193 -7.22 -8.47 31.41
CA ALA A 193 -8.38 -7.89 30.76
C ALA A 193 -9.01 -8.83 29.71
N VAL A 194 -8.18 -9.47 28.89
CA VAL A 194 -8.62 -10.44 27.88
C VAL A 194 -9.22 -11.69 28.55
N LYS A 195 -8.63 -12.19 29.62
CA LYS A 195 -9.15 -13.33 30.40
C LYS A 195 -10.52 -13.01 31.00
N ALA A 196 -10.68 -11.84 31.61
CA ALA A 196 -11.98 -11.38 32.14
C ALA A 196 -13.04 -11.28 31.02
N TYR A 197 -12.68 -10.67 29.89
CA TYR A 197 -13.58 -10.55 28.74
C TYR A 197 -14.01 -11.91 28.15
N THR A 198 -13.09 -12.87 28.02
CA THR A 198 -13.39 -14.21 27.49
C THR A 198 -14.15 -15.09 28.48
N ALA A 199 -13.97 -14.85 29.77
CA ALA A 199 -14.79 -15.51 30.81
C ALA A 199 -16.27 -15.06 30.79
N GLY A 200 -16.60 -13.98 30.10
CA GLY A 200 -17.98 -13.49 29.94
C GLY A 200 -18.52 -12.73 31.14
N VAL A 201 -17.65 -12.26 32.04
CA VAL A 201 -18.03 -11.56 33.28
C VAL A 201 -18.84 -10.27 33.00
N GLU A 202 -18.59 -9.61 31.85
CA GLU A 202 -19.27 -8.36 31.45
C GLU A 202 -20.15 -8.52 30.20
N HIS A 203 -20.41 -9.77 29.76
CA HIS A 203 -21.11 -9.99 28.49
C HIS A 203 -22.63 -10.07 28.69
N GLN A 204 -23.33 -8.97 28.33
CA GLN A 204 -24.79 -8.89 28.35
C GLN A 204 -25.38 -9.23 26.98
N GLY A 205 -25.62 -10.50 26.71
CA GLY A 205 -26.34 -10.97 25.52
C GLY A 205 -25.48 -11.11 24.22
N GLY A 206 -25.97 -11.92 23.29
CA GLY A 206 -25.30 -12.18 21.99
C GLY A 206 -24.28 -13.34 22.02
N PRO A 207 -23.55 -13.61 20.91
CA PRO A 207 -22.54 -14.65 20.86
C PRO A 207 -21.41 -14.36 21.85
N LYS A 208 -20.98 -15.37 22.62
CA LYS A 208 -19.87 -15.24 23.58
C LYS A 208 -18.63 -14.60 22.89
N PRO A 209 -17.97 -13.63 23.56
CA PRO A 209 -16.82 -12.93 23.01
C PRO A 209 -15.70 -13.90 22.62
N GLY A 210 -14.86 -13.43 21.73
CA GLY A 210 -13.86 -14.15 20.96
C GLY A 210 -13.12 -15.27 21.68
N ARG A 211 -13.58 -16.49 21.49
CA ARG A 211 -12.81 -17.69 21.74
C ARG A 211 -11.43 -17.54 21.09
N LEU A 212 -10.37 -17.98 21.72
CA LEU A 212 -8.98 -17.94 21.29
C LEU A 212 -8.33 -16.55 21.32
N LEU A 213 -8.95 -15.53 21.94
CA LEU A 213 -8.36 -14.19 22.02
C LEU A 213 -7.16 -14.16 22.99
N ALA A 214 -7.21 -14.91 24.10
CA ALA A 214 -6.13 -15.00 25.05
C ALA A 214 -4.89 -15.64 24.41
N GLU A 215 -5.08 -16.78 23.78
CA GLU A 215 -4.02 -17.51 23.08
C GLU A 215 -3.47 -16.71 21.90
N PHE A 216 -4.33 -15.94 21.23
CA PHE A 216 -3.88 -15.05 20.15
C PHE A 216 -2.94 -13.95 20.66
N VAL A 217 -3.23 -13.37 21.81
CA VAL A 217 -2.37 -12.39 22.47
C VAL A 217 -1.02 -13.03 22.83
N ASP A 218 -1.05 -14.21 23.43
CA ASP A 218 0.17 -14.91 23.86
C ASP A 218 1.03 -15.36 22.69
N VAL A 219 0.44 -15.90 21.63
CA VAL A 219 1.18 -16.26 20.41
C VAL A 219 1.78 -15.03 19.70
N LEU A 220 1.08 -13.89 19.69
CA LEU A 220 1.66 -12.64 19.21
C LEU A 220 2.85 -12.18 20.03
N ALA A 221 2.77 -12.27 21.35
CA ALA A 221 3.86 -11.90 22.28
C ALA A 221 5.02 -12.91 22.22
N ALA A 222 4.74 -14.20 22.07
CA ALA A 222 5.78 -15.25 21.99
C ALA A 222 6.60 -15.18 20.69
N THR A 223 5.94 -14.82 19.56
CA THR A 223 6.58 -14.92 18.25
C THR A 223 7.03 -13.57 17.69
N GLY A 224 6.33 -12.48 18.03
CA GLY A 224 6.47 -11.20 17.36
C GLY A 224 6.00 -11.20 15.89
N ALA A 225 5.34 -12.25 15.43
CA ALA A 225 4.84 -12.39 14.07
C ALA A 225 3.77 -11.33 13.73
N ARG A 226 3.53 -11.11 12.44
CA ARG A 226 2.42 -10.23 12.04
C ARG A 226 1.08 -10.91 12.35
N PRO A 227 0.05 -10.14 12.75
CA PRO A 227 -1.24 -10.74 13.12
C PRO A 227 -1.86 -11.65 12.05
N GLY A 228 -1.73 -11.26 10.77
CA GLY A 228 -2.18 -12.10 9.66
C GLY A 228 -1.33 -13.36 9.43
N GLU A 229 -0.06 -13.34 9.83
CA GLU A 229 0.84 -14.50 9.81
C GLU A 229 0.45 -15.49 10.93
N VAL A 230 0.19 -15.00 12.14
CA VAL A 230 -0.30 -15.82 13.27
C VAL A 230 -1.60 -16.52 12.93
N LEU A 231 -2.55 -15.80 12.34
CA LEU A 231 -3.85 -16.37 11.96
C LEU A 231 -3.78 -17.34 10.76
N ALA A 232 -2.67 -17.33 10.02
CA ALA A 232 -2.42 -18.23 8.91
C ALA A 232 -1.73 -19.53 9.33
N LEU A 233 -1.37 -19.70 10.60
CA LEU A 233 -0.71 -20.90 11.10
C LEU A 233 -1.63 -22.13 11.00
N ARG A 234 -1.06 -23.24 10.60
CA ARG A 234 -1.65 -24.57 10.57
C ARG A 234 -0.90 -25.47 11.56
N TRP A 235 -1.51 -26.52 12.01
CA TRP A 235 -0.85 -27.43 12.95
C TRP A 235 0.46 -28.04 12.42
N PRO A 236 0.62 -28.37 11.12
CA PRO A 236 1.93 -28.79 10.59
C PRO A 236 3.02 -27.69 10.65
N ASP A 237 2.67 -26.44 10.89
CA ASP A 237 3.63 -25.34 11.06
C ASP A 237 4.18 -25.25 12.49
N VAL A 238 3.65 -26.05 13.47
CA VAL A 238 3.95 -26.00 14.90
C VAL A 238 4.57 -27.33 15.34
N ASP A 239 5.79 -27.27 15.87
CA ASP A 239 6.49 -28.43 16.43
C ASP A 239 6.76 -28.20 17.92
N LEU A 240 5.87 -28.74 18.76
CA LEU A 240 5.99 -28.66 20.23
C LEU A 240 6.89 -29.76 20.81
N LEU A 241 7.25 -30.76 20.01
CA LEU A 241 8.10 -31.87 20.43
C LEU A 241 9.57 -31.65 20.08
N ALA A 242 9.87 -30.67 19.25
CA ALA A 242 11.24 -30.27 18.97
C ALA A 242 11.93 -29.74 20.24
N ASP A 243 13.24 -29.87 20.28
CA ASP A 243 14.09 -29.29 21.34
C ASP A 243 15.10 -28.30 20.74
N PRO A 244 14.86 -27.00 20.86
CA PRO A 244 13.70 -26.32 21.48
C PRO A 244 12.42 -26.35 20.62
N PRO A 245 11.24 -26.21 21.25
CA PRO A 245 9.96 -26.12 20.54
C PRO A 245 9.91 -24.93 19.56
N THR A 246 9.29 -25.12 18.40
CA THR A 246 9.32 -24.12 17.32
C THR A 246 7.97 -23.92 16.65
N VAL A 247 7.83 -22.76 15.99
CA VAL A 247 6.76 -22.47 15.03
C VAL A 247 7.33 -21.89 13.74
N THR A 248 6.87 -22.37 12.60
CA THR A 248 7.30 -21.92 11.26
C THR A 248 6.24 -21.03 10.62
N ILE A 249 6.56 -19.78 10.37
CA ILE A 249 5.71 -18.79 9.75
C ILE A 249 5.95 -18.85 8.24
N SER A 250 4.99 -19.39 7.47
CA SER A 250 5.13 -19.68 6.04
C SER A 250 4.06 -18.98 5.17
N GLY A 251 3.03 -18.38 5.78
CA GLY A 251 1.91 -17.78 5.05
C GLY A 251 1.31 -16.55 5.72
N THR A 252 0.30 -15.99 5.09
CA THR A 252 -0.46 -14.85 5.60
C THR A 252 -1.95 -15.01 5.30
N LEU A 253 -2.81 -14.69 6.26
CA LEU A 253 -4.25 -14.70 6.08
C LEU A 253 -4.71 -13.42 5.37
N ILE A 254 -5.50 -13.55 4.32
CA ILE A 254 -6.07 -12.47 3.54
C ILE A 254 -7.53 -12.27 3.94
N ASP A 255 -7.82 -11.10 4.54
CA ASP A 255 -9.13 -10.72 5.11
C ASP A 255 -9.74 -9.48 4.41
N HIS A 256 -9.02 -8.83 3.50
CA HIS A 256 -9.44 -7.50 3.00
C HIS A 256 -10.42 -7.56 1.84
N GLN A 257 -10.63 -8.73 1.25
CA GLN A 257 -11.44 -8.87 0.03
C GLN A 257 -12.90 -9.25 0.32
N ARG A 258 -13.29 -9.30 1.59
CA ARG A 258 -14.70 -9.55 1.98
C ARG A 258 -15.68 -8.57 1.35
N ALA A 259 -15.29 -7.32 1.16
CA ALA A 259 -16.11 -6.32 0.46
C ALA A 259 -16.28 -6.63 -1.04
N ALA A 260 -15.38 -7.44 -1.62
CA ALA A 260 -15.45 -7.92 -3.00
C ALA A 260 -16.09 -9.32 -3.11
N GLY A 261 -16.61 -9.88 -2.00
CA GLY A 261 -17.25 -11.21 -1.98
C GLY A 261 -16.27 -12.37 -1.90
N GLU A 262 -14.96 -12.12 -1.80
CA GLU A 262 -14.00 -13.21 -1.66
C GLU A 262 -13.93 -13.75 -0.22
N PRO A 263 -13.90 -15.07 -0.02
CA PRO A 263 -13.79 -15.67 1.29
C PRO A 263 -12.41 -15.43 1.90
N LEU A 264 -12.38 -15.47 3.23
CA LEU A 264 -11.15 -15.47 4.00
C LEU A 264 -10.29 -16.67 3.58
N HIS A 265 -9.05 -16.45 3.15
CA HIS A 265 -8.17 -17.51 2.71
C HIS A 265 -6.72 -17.27 3.13
N ARG A 266 -5.97 -18.37 3.22
CA ARG A 266 -4.53 -18.34 3.43
C ARG A 266 -3.80 -18.15 2.10
N GLN A 267 -2.87 -17.20 2.07
CA GLN A 267 -1.87 -17.06 1.03
C GLN A 267 -0.59 -17.74 1.51
N ASP A 268 -0.07 -18.71 0.72
CA ASP A 268 1.14 -19.48 1.05
C ASP A 268 2.45 -18.72 0.84
N THR A 269 2.37 -17.39 0.85
CA THR A 269 3.53 -16.49 0.84
C THR A 269 3.42 -15.43 1.92
N ARG A 270 4.55 -15.01 2.43
CA ARG A 270 4.66 -13.89 3.37
C ARG A 270 4.69 -12.56 2.63
N LYS A 271 4.60 -11.46 3.38
CA LYS A 271 4.70 -10.11 2.80
C LYS A 271 6.05 -9.92 2.10
N HIS A 272 6.03 -9.39 0.87
CA HIS A 272 7.19 -9.22 -0.02
C HIS A 272 7.89 -10.54 -0.39
N ASP A 273 7.11 -11.63 -0.46
CA ASP A 273 7.57 -12.97 -0.80
C ASP A 273 8.77 -13.43 0.05
N ALA A 274 8.79 -12.94 1.32
CA ALA A 274 9.81 -13.36 2.27
C ALA A 274 9.74 -14.88 2.50
N PRO A 275 10.89 -15.57 2.67
CA PRO A 275 10.93 -17.00 2.92
C PRO A 275 10.24 -17.36 4.23
N ALA A 276 9.91 -18.64 4.40
CA ALA A 276 9.44 -19.17 5.68
C ALA A 276 10.44 -18.83 6.80
N HIS A 277 9.91 -18.60 7.99
CA HIS A 277 10.69 -18.16 9.14
C HIS A 277 10.31 -18.95 10.39
N THR A 278 11.26 -19.70 10.94
CA THR A 278 11.07 -20.48 12.14
C THR A 278 11.46 -19.68 13.37
N VAL A 279 10.62 -19.70 14.40
CA VAL A 279 10.79 -19.01 15.68
C VAL A 279 10.79 -20.05 16.78
N VAL A 280 11.75 -19.95 17.70
CA VAL A 280 11.78 -20.73 18.94
C VAL A 280 10.73 -20.19 19.91
N LEU A 281 9.98 -21.07 20.55
CA LEU A 281 8.89 -20.71 21.43
C LEU A 281 9.36 -20.61 22.89
N PRO A 282 9.06 -19.49 23.60
CA PRO A 282 9.18 -19.45 25.05
C PRO A 282 8.10 -20.31 25.73
N ALA A 283 8.27 -20.65 26.99
CA ALA A 283 7.37 -21.52 27.76
C ALA A 283 5.89 -21.10 27.65
N PHE A 284 5.57 -19.83 27.87
CA PHE A 284 4.20 -19.33 27.74
C PHE A 284 3.61 -19.47 26.33
N GLY A 285 4.47 -19.44 25.29
CA GLY A 285 4.08 -19.69 23.90
C GLY A 285 3.73 -21.16 23.69
N VAL A 286 4.49 -22.09 24.27
CA VAL A 286 4.19 -23.53 24.28
C VAL A 286 2.85 -23.79 24.97
N GLU A 287 2.60 -23.18 26.12
CA GLU A 287 1.32 -23.27 26.86
C GLU A 287 0.14 -22.80 26.02
N ALA A 288 0.29 -21.66 25.33
CA ALA A 288 -0.73 -21.12 24.43
C ALA A 288 -1.06 -22.09 23.28
N PHE A 289 -0.04 -22.65 22.62
CA PHE A 289 -0.25 -23.65 21.57
C PHE A 289 -0.84 -24.94 22.09
N THR A 290 -0.45 -25.40 23.28
CA THR A 290 -1.05 -26.59 23.93
C THR A 290 -2.53 -26.37 24.22
N THR A 291 -2.90 -25.20 24.73
CA THR A 291 -4.30 -24.82 24.95
C THR A 291 -5.07 -24.77 23.63
N LEU A 292 -4.49 -24.18 22.57
CA LEU A 292 -5.08 -24.15 21.25
C LEU A 292 -5.30 -25.55 20.69
N LEU A 293 -4.34 -26.46 20.85
CA LEU A 293 -4.46 -27.84 20.39
C LEU A 293 -5.68 -28.54 21.02
N GLY A 294 -5.87 -28.34 22.32
CA GLY A 294 -7.06 -28.87 23.03
C GLY A 294 -8.38 -28.25 22.55
N GLN A 295 -8.37 -27.01 22.04
CA GLN A 295 -9.57 -26.30 21.62
C GLN A 295 -9.93 -26.46 20.12
N THR A 296 -8.95 -26.65 19.26
CA THR A 296 -9.14 -26.67 17.79
C THR A 296 -8.80 -28.01 17.13
N GLY A 297 -8.21 -28.93 17.89
CA GLY A 297 -7.75 -30.23 17.39
C GLY A 297 -6.42 -30.13 16.62
N PRO A 298 -5.84 -31.27 16.19
CA PRO A 298 -4.51 -31.36 15.62
C PRO A 298 -4.45 -31.09 14.11
N THR A 299 -5.55 -30.69 13.48
CA THR A 299 -5.63 -30.52 12.02
C THR A 299 -6.21 -29.17 11.63
N GLY A 300 -5.86 -28.68 10.41
CA GLY A 300 -6.35 -27.43 9.88
C GLY A 300 -5.71 -26.17 10.50
N PRO A 301 -6.45 -25.05 10.56
CA PRO A 301 -5.97 -23.80 11.14
C PRO A 301 -5.73 -23.91 12.65
N VAL A 302 -4.63 -23.37 13.16
CA VAL A 302 -4.39 -23.25 14.61
C VAL A 302 -5.45 -22.35 15.25
N PHE A 303 -5.80 -21.26 14.60
CA PHE A 303 -6.88 -20.35 15.00
C PHE A 303 -8.14 -20.65 14.19
N ALA A 304 -8.78 -21.77 14.51
CA ALA A 304 -10.00 -22.21 13.81
C ALA A 304 -11.27 -21.64 14.44
N THR A 305 -12.23 -21.28 13.59
CA THR A 305 -13.63 -21.05 14.02
C THR A 305 -14.27 -22.35 14.51
N ARG A 306 -15.46 -22.29 15.11
CA ARG A 306 -16.20 -23.51 15.51
C ARG A 306 -16.52 -24.42 14.32
N ALA A 307 -16.61 -23.86 13.12
CA ALA A 307 -16.84 -24.61 11.88
C ALA A 307 -15.52 -25.08 11.20
N GLY A 308 -14.37 -24.98 11.86
CA GLY A 308 -13.08 -25.40 11.33
C GLY A 308 -12.45 -24.44 10.30
N GLY A 309 -13.09 -23.32 9.98
CA GLY A 309 -12.56 -22.32 9.04
C GLY A 309 -11.60 -21.31 9.69
N TRP A 310 -11.00 -20.46 8.88
CA TRP A 310 -10.09 -19.40 9.32
C TRP A 310 -10.79 -18.33 10.16
N MET A 311 -10.10 -17.82 11.19
CA MET A 311 -10.59 -16.74 12.04
C MET A 311 -10.20 -15.37 11.49
N SER A 312 -11.18 -14.44 11.44
CA SER A 312 -10.97 -13.08 10.91
C SER A 312 -10.16 -12.20 11.87
N LEU A 313 -9.12 -11.55 11.35
CA LEU A 313 -8.35 -10.55 12.07
C LEU A 313 -9.21 -9.36 12.51
N ALA A 314 -10.17 -8.93 11.67
CA ALA A 314 -11.05 -7.81 11.98
C ALA A 314 -11.92 -8.14 13.23
N ASN A 315 -12.38 -9.39 13.35
CA ASN A 315 -13.13 -9.83 14.53
C ASN A 315 -12.27 -9.83 15.80
N LEU A 316 -11.07 -10.41 15.75
CA LEU A 316 -10.15 -10.42 16.90
C LEU A 316 -9.69 -9.01 17.31
N ARG A 317 -9.46 -8.11 16.35
CA ARG A 317 -9.20 -6.69 16.65
C ARG A 317 -10.36 -6.03 17.39
N ARG A 318 -11.58 -6.31 16.96
CA ARG A 318 -12.78 -5.77 17.63
C ARG A 318 -12.87 -6.30 19.05
N CYS A 319 -12.72 -7.61 19.24
CA CYS A 319 -12.75 -8.24 20.56
C CYS A 319 -11.64 -7.70 21.48
N LEU A 320 -10.41 -7.57 20.98
CA LEU A 320 -9.29 -7.01 21.74
C LEU A 320 -9.59 -5.56 22.18
N ARG A 321 -10.10 -4.73 21.27
CA ARG A 321 -10.46 -3.34 21.59
C ARG A 321 -11.55 -3.24 22.64
N THR A 322 -12.52 -4.15 22.60
CA THR A 322 -13.61 -4.20 23.60
C THR A 322 -13.12 -4.73 24.94
N ALA A 323 -12.16 -5.64 24.95
CA ALA A 323 -11.60 -6.21 26.18
C ALA A 323 -10.70 -5.24 26.95
N LEU A 324 -9.99 -4.34 26.23
CA LEU A 324 -9.00 -3.48 26.84
C LEU A 324 -9.62 -2.24 27.50
N PRO A 325 -9.16 -1.86 28.72
CA PRO A 325 -9.54 -0.61 29.36
C PRO A 325 -8.98 0.60 28.59
N GLU A 326 -9.46 1.79 28.91
CA GLU A 326 -9.13 3.04 28.18
C GLU A 326 -7.63 3.32 28.12
N GLU A 327 -6.89 3.10 29.22
CA GLU A 327 -5.45 3.32 29.33
C GLU A 327 -4.64 2.45 28.38
N LEU A 328 -5.17 1.28 28.00
CA LEU A 328 -4.57 0.33 27.08
C LEU A 328 -5.19 0.36 25.68
N SER A 329 -6.14 1.26 25.41
CA SER A 329 -6.86 1.38 24.11
C SER A 329 -5.94 1.65 22.90
N TRP A 330 -4.73 2.15 23.12
CA TRP A 330 -3.69 2.34 22.10
C TRP A 330 -3.11 1.01 21.59
N ILE A 331 -3.28 -0.09 22.33
CA ILE A 331 -2.74 -1.40 21.99
C ILE A 331 -3.56 -2.02 20.85
N SER A 332 -2.87 -2.50 19.86
CA SER A 332 -3.41 -3.24 18.71
C SER A 332 -2.60 -4.52 18.50
N PRO A 333 -3.05 -5.49 17.72
CA PRO A 333 -2.26 -6.69 17.44
C PRO A 333 -0.85 -6.42 16.91
N HIS A 334 -0.61 -5.31 16.22
CA HIS A 334 0.74 -4.89 15.81
C HIS A 334 1.61 -4.36 16.96
N SER A 335 1.02 -3.97 18.08
CA SER A 335 1.77 -3.46 19.23
C SER A 335 2.62 -4.55 19.89
N PHE A 336 2.15 -5.81 19.88
CA PHE A 336 2.93 -6.96 20.37
C PHE A 336 4.22 -7.17 19.58
N ARG A 337 4.17 -7.07 18.26
CA ARG A 337 5.37 -7.15 17.44
C ARG A 337 6.38 -6.05 17.75
N ARG A 338 5.91 -4.84 18.09
CA ARG A 338 6.77 -3.74 18.53
C ARG A 338 7.37 -4.02 19.90
N ALA A 339 6.60 -4.62 20.83
CA ALA A 339 7.09 -5.03 22.14
C ALA A 339 8.22 -6.04 22.00
N VAL A 340 8.00 -7.14 21.26
CA VAL A 340 9.03 -8.17 21.00
C VAL A 340 10.27 -7.54 20.36
N ALA A 341 10.10 -6.67 19.35
CA ALA A 341 11.22 -5.97 18.72
C ALA A 341 12.06 -5.16 19.73
N THR A 342 11.37 -4.45 20.62
CA THR A 342 12.00 -3.58 21.61
C THR A 342 12.73 -4.40 22.66
N VAL A 343 12.08 -5.42 23.23
CA VAL A 343 12.70 -6.29 24.26
C VAL A 343 13.91 -7.03 23.69
N VAL A 344 13.78 -7.65 22.51
CA VAL A 344 14.91 -8.38 21.90
C VAL A 344 16.06 -7.42 21.55
N ARG A 345 15.79 -6.19 21.09
CA ARG A 345 16.84 -5.20 20.86
C ARG A 345 17.56 -4.80 22.14
N ASP A 346 16.79 -4.55 23.20
CA ASP A 346 17.35 -4.03 24.45
C ASP A 346 18.24 -5.07 25.14
N GLU A 347 17.91 -6.36 25.01
CA GLU A 347 18.65 -7.46 25.61
C GLU A 347 19.75 -8.04 24.69
N LEU A 348 19.48 -8.15 23.39
CA LEU A 348 20.33 -8.90 22.46
C LEU A 348 20.85 -8.07 21.28
N GLY A 349 20.46 -6.80 21.20
CA GLY A 349 20.86 -5.88 20.13
C GLY A 349 19.92 -5.87 18.91
N PRO A 350 20.08 -4.86 18.04
CA PRO A 350 19.16 -4.58 16.94
C PRO A 350 19.16 -5.66 15.84
N GLU A 351 20.28 -6.34 15.62
CA GLU A 351 20.41 -7.40 14.62
C GLU A 351 19.60 -8.63 15.01
N LYS A 352 19.60 -9.00 16.29
CA LYS A 352 18.79 -10.11 16.81
C LYS A 352 17.30 -9.77 16.75
N ALA A 353 16.93 -8.52 17.02
CA ALA A 353 15.56 -8.07 16.82
C ALA A 353 15.14 -8.12 15.33
N GLN A 354 16.03 -7.77 14.40
CA GLN A 354 15.79 -7.92 12.95
C GLN A 354 15.58 -9.39 12.58
N GLN A 355 16.45 -10.28 13.05
CA GLN A 355 16.36 -11.74 12.80
C GLN A 355 15.05 -12.30 13.36
N GLN A 356 14.72 -12.04 14.64
CA GLN A 356 13.48 -12.48 15.27
C GLN A 356 12.23 -12.07 14.48
N LEU A 357 12.23 -10.86 13.93
CA LEU A 357 11.11 -10.35 13.17
C LEU A 357 11.16 -10.70 11.67
N SER A 358 12.24 -11.30 11.20
CA SER A 358 12.46 -11.58 9.77
C SER A 358 12.28 -10.32 8.91
N HIS A 359 12.94 -9.21 9.29
CA HIS A 359 12.96 -7.99 8.48
C HIS A 359 14.13 -8.01 7.51
N ALA A 360 13.86 -7.75 6.23
CA ALA A 360 14.88 -7.71 5.18
C ALA A 360 15.93 -6.59 5.39
N LYS A 361 15.56 -5.51 6.08
CA LYS A 361 16.43 -4.35 6.33
C LYS A 361 16.36 -3.93 7.79
N LEU A 362 17.52 -3.70 8.41
CA LEU A 362 17.64 -3.19 9.79
C LEU A 362 16.91 -1.85 9.96
N ALA A 363 17.07 -0.94 8.98
CA ALA A 363 16.38 0.36 8.97
C ALA A 363 14.84 0.26 9.08
N THR A 364 14.23 -0.85 8.63
CA THR A 364 12.79 -1.09 8.80
C THR A 364 12.46 -1.36 10.27
N THR A 365 13.30 -2.14 10.95
CA THR A 365 13.15 -2.43 12.37
C THR A 365 13.29 -1.14 13.19
N GLU A 366 14.32 -0.37 12.94
CA GLU A 366 14.59 0.90 13.64
C GLU A 366 13.50 1.96 13.42
N ALA A 367 13.08 2.15 12.18
CA ALA A 367 12.12 3.23 11.82
C ALA A 367 10.68 2.97 12.29
N HIS A 368 10.26 1.72 12.42
CA HIS A 368 8.85 1.38 12.59
C HIS A 368 8.51 0.54 13.82
N TYR A 369 9.50 -0.13 14.41
CA TYR A 369 9.25 -1.10 15.48
C TYR A 369 10.01 -0.79 16.76
N LEU A 370 11.13 -0.05 16.72
CA LEU A 370 11.88 0.26 17.92
C LEU A 370 11.41 1.59 18.53
N GLN A 371 11.14 1.54 19.82
CA GLN A 371 10.95 2.75 20.62
C GLN A 371 12.28 3.51 20.71
N ARG A 372 12.28 4.81 20.40
CA ARG A 372 13.47 5.63 20.55
C ARG A 372 13.83 5.76 22.03
N GLN A 373 15.05 5.39 22.36
CA GLN A 373 15.61 5.71 23.67
C GLN A 373 15.89 7.21 23.71
N THR A 374 15.35 7.89 24.72
CA THR A 374 15.57 9.33 24.96
C THR A 374 16.74 9.58 25.91
N ARG A 375 17.19 8.54 26.59
CA ARG A 375 18.36 8.57 27.48
C ARG A 375 19.51 7.83 26.82
N GLY A 376 20.68 8.48 26.76
CA GLY A 376 21.91 7.83 26.31
C GLY A 376 22.28 6.66 27.23
N PRO A 377 23.03 5.65 26.71
CA PRO A 377 23.54 4.56 27.54
C PRO A 377 24.50 5.09 28.58
N ASP A 378 24.68 4.35 29.68
CA ASP A 378 25.74 4.64 30.66
C ASP A 378 27.09 4.23 30.07
N VAL A 379 27.80 5.20 29.57
CA VAL A 379 29.14 5.02 28.97
C VAL A 379 30.26 5.53 29.86
N ARG A 380 30.00 5.80 31.17
CA ARG A 380 30.98 6.34 32.08
C ARG A 380 32.25 5.51 32.12
N ALA A 381 32.16 4.20 32.18
CA ALA A 381 33.30 3.30 32.17
C ALA A 381 34.18 3.43 30.91
N VAL A 382 33.59 3.76 29.77
CA VAL A 382 34.30 3.99 28.51
C VAL A 382 34.91 5.40 28.50
N LEU A 383 34.10 6.41 28.86
CA LEU A 383 34.54 7.81 28.83
C LEU A 383 35.59 8.14 29.89
N ASN A 384 35.60 7.45 31.03
CA ASN A 384 36.65 7.60 32.03
C ASN A 384 38.06 7.28 31.50
N LYS A 385 38.19 6.54 30.41
CA LYS A 385 39.47 6.30 29.74
C LYS A 385 40.07 7.59 29.12
N PHE A 386 39.25 8.62 28.90
CA PHE A 386 39.73 9.92 28.44
C PHE A 386 40.26 10.82 29.57
N ALA A 387 39.99 10.46 30.84
CA ALA A 387 40.44 11.25 32.00
C ALA A 387 41.93 11.12 32.30
N GLY A 388 42.72 10.49 31.44
CA GLY A 388 44.14 10.29 31.64
C GLY A 388 44.44 9.39 32.86
N GLN A 389 45.35 8.44 32.76
CA GLN A 389 45.95 7.85 33.92
C GLN A 389 46.75 8.99 34.61
N GLU A 390 46.30 9.43 35.76
CA GLU A 390 47.23 10.15 36.66
C GLU A 390 48.44 9.23 36.84
N SER A 391 49.57 9.66 36.31
CA SER A 391 50.86 9.08 36.56
C SER A 391 51.10 9.23 38.05
N GLY A 392 50.76 8.17 38.81
CA GLY A 392 51.20 8.04 40.18
C GLY A 392 52.71 7.82 40.20
N GLU A 393 53.46 8.80 40.73
CA GLU A 393 54.74 8.59 41.28
C GLU A 393 54.66 7.76 42.58
#